data_457dd7753d5598c09ed71dcdeef9f561
#
_entry.id   457dd7753d5598c09ed71dcdeef9f561
#
_cell.length_a   1.000
_cell.length_b   1.000
_cell.length_c   1.000
_cell.angle_alpha   90.00
_cell.angle_beta   90.00
_cell.angle_gamma   90.00
#
_symmetry.space_group_name_H-M   'P 1'
#
loop_
_entity.id
_entity.type
_entity.pdbx_description
1 polymer ?
#
loop_
_entity_poly.entity_id
_entity_poly.type
_entity_poly.pdbx_seq_one_letter_code
_entity_poly.pdbx_strand_id
1 'polypeptide(L)'
;MKSLDSKTPNQDWHPNIWPPFTQINNSKPQIEVTHGQDALLFTKNPKKELIDAISSWWVTLHGHSNQYIADAIFNQSKKLEQVIFADFLHPQAKKLAERLSELTKLERLFFSDNGSTAVEVALKIAFQSWQNRGETRTQIVAFDGAYHGDTLE
;
A
#
# COMPACT_ATOMS: atom_id res chain seq x y z
N MET A 1 31.94 -27.28 6.60
CA MET A 1 31.43 -26.01 7.11
C MET A 1 32.27 -24.91 6.47
N LYS A 2 31.76 -24.22 5.44
CA LYS A 2 32.43 -23.04 4.88
C LYS A 2 32.16 -21.87 5.82
N SER A 3 33.22 -21.19 6.26
CA SER A 3 33.13 -19.95 7.06
C SER A 3 32.28 -18.93 6.27
N LEU A 4 31.19 -18.51 6.86
CA LEU A 4 30.49 -17.31 6.42
C LEU A 4 31.45 -16.14 6.63
N ASP A 5 32.03 -15.65 5.53
CA ASP A 5 32.79 -14.41 5.55
C ASP A 5 31.90 -13.31 6.14
N SER A 6 32.27 -12.85 7.32
CA SER A 6 31.68 -11.70 7.98
C SER A 6 32.02 -10.43 7.21
N LYS A 7 31.35 -10.19 6.07
CA LYS A 7 31.28 -8.85 5.50
C LYS A 7 30.51 -8.00 6.51
N THR A 8 31.20 -7.05 7.11
CA THR A 8 30.63 -6.00 7.95
C THR A 8 29.36 -5.46 7.26
N PRO A 9 28.22 -5.42 7.92
CA PRO A 9 27.01 -4.82 7.34
C PRO A 9 27.35 -3.41 6.86
N ASN A 10 26.90 -3.07 5.67
CA ASN A 10 27.12 -1.76 5.08
C ASN A 10 26.66 -0.70 6.11
N GLN A 11 27.57 0.17 6.59
CA GLN A 11 27.31 1.12 7.70
C GLN A 11 26.20 2.13 7.38
N ASP A 12 25.72 2.17 6.13
CA ASP A 12 24.71 3.11 5.64
C ASP A 12 23.27 2.57 5.76
N TRP A 13 23.08 1.41 6.43
CA TRP A 13 21.78 0.82 6.67
C TRP A 13 21.33 1.03 8.11
N HIS A 14 20.05 1.34 8.28
CA HIS A 14 19.46 1.34 9.60
C HIS A 14 19.39 -0.11 10.13
N PRO A 15 20.03 -0.45 11.26
CA PRO A 15 20.24 -1.85 11.68
C PRO A 15 18.93 -2.60 11.97
N ASN A 16 17.87 -1.89 12.26
CA ASN A 16 16.57 -2.45 12.64
C ASN A 16 15.52 -2.37 11.51
N ILE A 17 15.90 -1.97 10.29
CA ILE A 17 14.98 -1.86 9.16
C ILE A 17 15.40 -2.81 8.05
N TRP A 18 14.54 -3.75 7.70
CA TRP A 18 14.70 -4.56 6.51
C TRP A 18 13.81 -4.00 5.40
N PRO A 19 14.36 -3.36 4.37
CA PRO A 19 13.56 -2.84 3.27
C PRO A 19 12.95 -3.97 2.43
N PRO A 20 11.77 -3.76 1.86
CA PRO A 20 11.16 -4.74 0.97
C PRO A 20 12.02 -4.96 -0.28
N PHE A 21 11.88 -6.13 -0.89
CA PHE A 21 12.57 -6.54 -2.14
C PHE A 21 14.10 -6.41 -2.08
N THR A 22 14.69 -6.57 -0.90
CA THR A 22 16.10 -6.29 -0.68
C THR A 22 16.84 -7.45 -0.04
N GLN A 23 18.03 -7.75 -0.57
CA GLN A 23 18.99 -8.64 0.06
C GLN A 23 19.99 -7.79 0.87
N ILE A 24 20.02 -7.94 2.19
CA ILE A 24 20.81 -7.12 3.10
C ILE A 24 22.30 -7.09 2.71
N ASN A 25 22.83 -8.23 2.25
CA ASN A 25 24.27 -8.34 1.93
C ASN A 25 24.69 -7.66 0.62
N ASN A 26 23.76 -7.31 -0.25
CA ASN A 26 24.01 -6.76 -1.59
C ASN A 26 23.32 -5.42 -1.85
N SER A 27 22.77 -4.80 -0.85
CA SER A 27 21.94 -3.63 -1.02
C SER A 27 22.73 -2.33 -1.09
N LYS A 28 22.18 -1.38 -1.84
CA LYS A 28 22.70 -0.01 -1.89
C LYS A 28 22.36 0.73 -0.59
N PRO A 29 23.18 1.73 -0.20
CA PRO A 29 22.85 2.58 0.95
C PRO A 29 21.44 3.16 0.85
N GLN A 30 20.73 3.23 1.99
CA GLN A 30 19.44 3.89 2.06
C GLN A 30 19.60 5.41 2.01
N ILE A 31 18.72 6.08 1.31
CA ILE A 31 18.67 7.54 1.25
C ILE A 31 17.69 8.01 2.31
N GLU A 32 18.18 8.75 3.31
CA GLU A 32 17.33 9.37 4.33
C GLU A 32 16.61 10.59 3.75
N VAL A 33 15.28 10.50 3.60
CA VAL A 33 14.41 11.60 3.20
C VAL A 33 13.88 12.28 4.45
N THR A 34 14.01 13.59 4.53
CA THR A 34 13.60 14.39 5.71
C THR A 34 12.17 14.93 5.56
N HIS A 35 11.79 15.32 4.37
CA HIS A 35 10.45 15.83 4.04
C HIS A 35 10.21 15.76 2.54
N GLY A 36 8.96 15.94 2.14
CA GLY A 36 8.56 16.08 0.76
C GLY A 36 7.66 17.29 0.57
N GLN A 37 7.63 17.84 -0.64
CA GLN A 37 6.70 18.88 -1.03
C GLN A 37 6.37 18.73 -2.52
N ASP A 38 5.12 18.70 -2.86
CA ASP A 38 4.64 18.45 -4.22
C ASP A 38 5.29 17.18 -4.83
N ALA A 39 6.04 17.30 -5.91
CA ALA A 39 6.76 16.18 -6.54
C ALA A 39 8.21 16.02 -6.03
N LEU A 40 8.62 16.74 -5.00
CA LEU A 40 10.00 16.77 -4.54
C LEU A 40 10.16 16.06 -3.20
N LEU A 41 11.27 15.32 -3.08
CA LEU A 41 11.78 14.72 -1.84
C LEU A 41 13.11 15.37 -1.48
N PHE A 42 13.29 15.71 -0.21
CA PHE A 42 14.48 16.37 0.30
C PHE A 42 15.27 15.42 1.19
N THR A 43 16.54 15.20 0.83
CA THR A 43 17.40 14.23 1.52
C THR A 43 18.31 14.92 2.54
N LYS A 44 18.75 14.14 3.53
CA LYS A 44 19.61 14.63 4.63
C LYS A 44 21.08 14.66 4.24
N ASN A 45 21.60 13.51 3.77
CA ASN A 45 23.00 13.30 3.43
C ASN A 45 23.15 12.48 2.13
N PRO A 46 23.68 13.04 1.06
CA PRO A 46 23.90 14.48 0.85
C PRO A 46 22.56 15.25 0.76
N LYS A 47 22.58 16.53 1.07
CA LYS A 47 21.40 17.38 0.84
C LYS A 47 21.13 17.49 -0.65
N LYS A 48 20.03 16.93 -1.10
CA LYS A 48 19.59 16.93 -2.50
C LYS A 48 18.08 17.03 -2.57
N GLU A 49 17.62 17.57 -3.67
CA GLU A 49 16.23 17.49 -4.11
C GLU A 49 16.12 16.38 -5.13
N LEU A 50 15.20 15.46 -4.92
CA LEU A 50 14.89 14.37 -5.83
C LEU A 50 13.46 14.52 -6.34
N ILE A 51 13.23 14.25 -7.61
CA ILE A 51 11.89 14.18 -8.17
C ILE A 51 11.32 12.80 -7.88
N ASP A 52 10.19 12.76 -7.18
CA ASP A 52 9.42 11.54 -7.00
C ASP A 52 8.54 11.27 -8.22
N ALA A 53 9.14 10.72 -9.27
CA ALA A 53 8.46 10.48 -10.53
C ALA A 53 7.47 9.29 -10.51
N ILE A 54 7.39 8.57 -9.39
CA ILE A 54 6.50 7.41 -9.21
C ILE A 54 5.46 7.61 -8.09
N SER A 55 5.30 8.85 -7.62
CA SER A 55 4.36 9.20 -6.53
C SER A 55 4.51 8.30 -5.31
N SER A 56 5.77 8.05 -4.88
CA SER A 56 6.11 7.13 -3.77
C SER A 56 5.33 5.80 -3.87
N TRP A 57 5.44 5.17 -5.05
CA TRP A 57 4.77 3.91 -5.38
C TRP A 57 3.24 4.02 -5.39
N TRP A 58 2.77 5.03 -6.14
CA TRP A 58 1.35 5.33 -6.43
C TRP A 58 0.52 5.89 -5.25
N VAL A 59 1.15 6.24 -4.14
CA VAL A 59 0.44 6.70 -2.94
C VAL A 59 0.19 8.20 -2.96
N THR A 60 1.18 9.01 -3.37
CA THR A 60 1.13 10.47 -3.26
C THR A 60 0.66 11.15 -4.56
N LEU A 61 -0.50 10.75 -5.07
CA LEU A 61 -1.04 11.26 -6.35
C LEU A 61 -1.27 12.78 -6.38
N HIS A 62 -1.47 13.40 -5.23
CA HIS A 62 -1.71 14.84 -5.08
C HIS A 62 -0.48 15.61 -4.61
N GLY A 63 0.70 14.97 -4.68
CA GLY A 63 1.95 15.51 -4.17
C GLY A 63 2.15 15.30 -2.67
N HIS A 64 3.41 15.41 -2.25
CA HIS A 64 3.79 15.34 -0.85
C HIS A 64 3.30 16.57 -0.08
N SER A 65 2.98 16.37 1.18
CA SER A 65 2.58 17.45 2.12
C SER A 65 1.40 18.30 1.63
N ASN A 66 0.46 17.67 0.91
CA ASN A 66 -0.74 18.37 0.46
C ASN A 66 -1.56 18.84 1.68
N GLN A 67 -1.65 20.16 1.84
CA GLN A 67 -2.25 20.78 3.02
C GLN A 67 -3.73 20.40 3.19
N TYR A 68 -4.49 20.35 2.11
CA TYR A 68 -5.92 20.00 2.18
C TYR A 68 -6.12 18.57 2.73
N ILE A 69 -5.29 17.61 2.27
CA ILE A 69 -5.35 16.22 2.76
C ILE A 69 -4.88 16.14 4.21
N ALA A 70 -3.79 16.82 4.55
CA ALA A 70 -3.25 16.85 5.92
C ALA A 70 -4.29 17.40 6.91
N ASP A 71 -4.94 18.52 6.58
CA ASP A 71 -5.97 19.13 7.41
C ASP A 71 -7.21 18.21 7.54
N ALA A 72 -7.60 17.54 6.47
CA ALA A 72 -8.72 16.60 6.49
C ALA A 72 -8.45 15.43 7.44
N ILE A 73 -7.24 14.84 7.37
CA ILE A 73 -6.81 13.76 8.26
C ILE A 73 -6.76 14.25 9.71
N PHE A 74 -6.12 15.38 9.96
CA PHE A 74 -6.01 15.99 11.28
C PHE A 74 -7.38 16.25 11.90
N ASN A 75 -8.30 16.85 11.16
CA ASN A 75 -9.64 17.16 11.65
C ASN A 75 -10.48 15.89 11.89
N GLN A 76 -10.31 14.85 11.07
CA GLN A 76 -11.00 13.59 11.26
C GLN A 76 -10.45 12.81 12.46
N SER A 77 -9.14 12.77 12.65
CA SER A 77 -8.50 12.06 13.78
C SER A 77 -8.92 12.60 15.15
N LYS A 78 -9.27 13.89 15.23
CA LYS A 78 -9.82 14.49 16.45
C LYS A 78 -11.25 14.05 16.77
N LYS A 79 -11.97 13.49 15.81
CA LYS A 79 -13.37 13.07 15.98
C LYS A 79 -13.48 11.56 16.14
N LEU A 80 -12.85 10.83 15.27
CA LEU A 80 -12.85 9.39 15.23
C LEU A 80 -11.75 8.91 14.27
N GLU A 81 -10.73 8.28 14.77
CA GLU A 81 -9.63 7.73 14.01
C GLU A 81 -9.94 6.35 13.45
N GLN A 82 -10.66 5.52 14.20
CA GLN A 82 -10.99 4.16 13.79
C GLN A 82 -12.22 3.65 14.54
N VAL A 83 -13.01 2.80 13.90
CA VAL A 83 -14.06 2.00 14.52
C VAL A 83 -14.13 0.63 13.81
N ILE A 84 -14.45 -0.42 14.54
CA ILE A 84 -14.61 -1.75 13.98
C ILE A 84 -15.77 -1.79 12.97
N PHE A 85 -15.50 -2.26 11.74
CA PHE A 85 -16.49 -2.27 10.66
C PHE A 85 -17.46 -3.46 10.71
N ALA A 86 -17.38 -4.34 11.70
CA ALA A 86 -18.28 -5.48 11.81
C ALA A 86 -19.74 -5.04 12.01
N ASP A 87 -19.96 -4.09 12.95
CA ASP A 87 -21.30 -3.61 13.29
C ASP A 87 -21.42 -2.08 13.28
N PHE A 88 -20.31 -1.37 13.07
CA PHE A 88 -20.29 0.08 13.10
C PHE A 88 -19.97 0.67 11.73
N LEU A 89 -20.49 1.85 11.50
CA LEU A 89 -20.28 2.62 10.29
C LEU A 89 -20.03 4.08 10.66
N HIS A 90 -19.12 4.75 9.97
CA HIS A 90 -18.88 6.17 10.15
C HIS A 90 -19.12 6.97 8.86
N PRO A 91 -19.44 8.28 8.98
CA PRO A 91 -19.87 9.09 7.85
C PRO A 91 -18.89 9.13 6.66
N GLN A 92 -17.59 9.09 6.93
CA GLN A 92 -16.58 9.18 5.86
C GLN A 92 -16.57 7.93 4.98
N ALA A 93 -16.66 6.75 5.59
CA ALA A 93 -16.76 5.50 4.83
C ALA A 93 -18.04 5.43 4.01
N LYS A 94 -19.18 5.86 4.59
CA LYS A 94 -20.44 5.93 3.86
C LYS A 94 -20.34 6.82 2.63
N LYS A 95 -19.84 8.05 2.80
CA LYS A 95 -19.67 9.01 1.70
C LYS A 95 -18.72 8.47 0.61
N LEU A 96 -17.62 7.81 1.00
CA LEU A 96 -16.70 7.20 0.04
C LEU A 96 -17.37 6.05 -0.73
N ALA A 97 -18.10 5.19 -0.04
CA ALA A 97 -18.83 4.08 -0.66
C ALA A 97 -19.87 4.57 -1.67
N GLU A 98 -20.67 5.58 -1.31
CA GLU A 98 -21.64 6.20 -2.21
C GLU A 98 -20.95 6.72 -3.49
N ARG A 99 -19.87 7.46 -3.33
CA ARG A 99 -19.12 8.04 -4.44
C ARG A 99 -18.47 6.99 -5.35
N LEU A 100 -17.87 5.96 -4.78
CA LEU A 100 -17.28 4.87 -5.54
C LEU A 100 -18.36 4.05 -6.27
N SER A 101 -19.50 3.79 -5.64
CA SER A 101 -20.64 3.13 -6.28
C SER A 101 -21.15 3.92 -7.50
N GLU A 102 -21.26 5.23 -7.37
CA GLU A 102 -21.65 6.11 -8.49
C GLU A 102 -20.65 6.04 -9.66
N LEU A 103 -19.36 6.02 -9.37
CA LEU A 103 -18.29 5.98 -10.38
C LEU A 103 -18.16 4.64 -11.07
N THR A 104 -18.18 3.55 -10.29
CA THR A 104 -17.94 2.19 -10.79
C THR A 104 -19.20 1.49 -11.29
N LYS A 105 -20.38 1.99 -10.92
CA LYS A 105 -21.68 1.33 -11.15
C LYS A 105 -21.80 -0.02 -10.44
N LEU A 106 -20.98 -0.28 -9.43
CA LEU A 106 -21.04 -1.46 -8.59
C LEU A 106 -21.86 -1.15 -7.32
N GLU A 107 -22.72 -2.04 -6.91
CA GLU A 107 -23.65 -1.82 -5.80
C GLU A 107 -23.00 -1.91 -4.42
N ARG A 108 -21.92 -2.68 -4.30
CA ARG A 108 -21.29 -3.02 -3.03
C ARG A 108 -19.79 -2.77 -3.07
N LEU A 109 -19.26 -2.30 -1.96
CA LEU A 109 -17.84 -2.12 -1.72
C LEU A 109 -17.41 -2.92 -0.51
N PHE A 110 -16.21 -3.48 -0.59
CA PHE A 110 -15.50 -4.07 0.53
C PHE A 110 -14.20 -3.29 0.75
N PHE A 111 -14.01 -2.76 1.94
CA PHE A 111 -12.79 -2.04 2.30
C PHE A 111 -11.71 -3.02 2.74
N SER A 112 -10.50 -2.86 2.22
CA SER A 112 -9.32 -3.66 2.54
C SER A 112 -8.13 -2.74 2.77
N ASP A 113 -7.05 -3.26 3.36
CA ASP A 113 -5.92 -2.45 3.80
C ASP A 113 -5.05 -1.92 2.65
N ASN A 114 -4.97 -2.69 1.56
CA ASN A 114 -4.16 -2.34 0.39
C ASN A 114 -4.65 -3.09 -0.87
N GLY A 115 -3.99 -2.84 -2.02
CA GLY A 115 -4.35 -3.47 -3.29
C GLY A 115 -4.22 -4.99 -3.28
N SER A 116 -3.16 -5.55 -2.71
CA SER A 116 -2.92 -7.00 -2.65
C SER A 116 -4.02 -7.71 -1.86
N THR A 117 -4.37 -7.19 -0.68
CA THR A 117 -5.47 -7.76 0.12
C THR A 117 -6.83 -7.56 -0.53
N ALA A 118 -7.03 -6.48 -1.29
CA ALA A 118 -8.25 -6.28 -2.07
C ALA A 118 -8.41 -7.33 -3.18
N VAL A 119 -7.33 -7.66 -3.90
CA VAL A 119 -7.32 -8.74 -4.90
C VAL A 119 -7.61 -10.08 -4.23
N GLU A 120 -6.98 -10.38 -3.11
CA GLU A 120 -7.22 -11.62 -2.36
C GLU A 120 -8.71 -11.76 -1.95
N VAL A 121 -9.29 -10.70 -1.42
CA VAL A 121 -10.72 -10.69 -1.07
C VAL A 121 -11.60 -10.88 -2.29
N ALA A 122 -11.28 -10.24 -3.43
CA ALA A 122 -12.03 -10.40 -4.67
C ALA A 122 -12.00 -11.84 -5.16
N LEU A 123 -10.85 -12.52 -5.10
CA LEU A 123 -10.72 -13.94 -5.45
C LEU A 123 -11.54 -14.83 -4.51
N LYS A 124 -11.47 -14.60 -3.20
CA LYS A 124 -12.28 -15.34 -2.21
C LYS A 124 -13.78 -15.17 -2.47
N ILE A 125 -14.23 -13.96 -2.77
CA ILE A 125 -15.64 -13.68 -3.13
C ILE A 125 -16.03 -14.45 -4.41
N ALA A 126 -15.17 -14.45 -5.43
CA ALA A 126 -15.41 -15.16 -6.68
C ALA A 126 -15.56 -16.68 -6.45
N PHE A 127 -14.64 -17.30 -5.73
CA PHE A 127 -14.72 -18.72 -5.39
C PHE A 127 -15.97 -19.06 -4.59
N GLN A 128 -16.24 -18.30 -3.54
CA GLN A 128 -17.42 -18.53 -2.70
C GLN A 128 -18.73 -18.36 -3.47
N SER A 129 -18.78 -17.39 -4.38
CA SER A 129 -19.96 -17.17 -5.24
C SER A 129 -20.28 -18.39 -6.11
N TRP A 130 -19.27 -19.02 -6.69
CA TRP A 130 -19.46 -20.24 -7.50
C TRP A 130 -19.82 -21.45 -6.65
N GLN A 131 -19.18 -21.63 -5.51
CA GLN A 131 -19.53 -22.70 -4.56
C GLN A 131 -20.99 -22.58 -4.10
N ASN A 132 -21.45 -21.38 -3.78
CA ASN A 132 -22.84 -21.14 -3.35
C ASN A 132 -23.86 -21.44 -4.45
N ARG A 133 -23.44 -21.45 -5.72
CA ARG A 133 -24.25 -21.87 -6.88
C ARG A 133 -24.15 -23.36 -7.17
N GLY A 134 -23.39 -24.12 -6.39
CA GLY A 134 -23.13 -25.54 -6.62
C GLY A 134 -22.13 -25.84 -7.74
N GLU A 135 -21.41 -24.83 -8.22
CA GLU A 135 -20.37 -24.98 -9.26
C GLU A 135 -18.98 -24.96 -8.66
N THR A 136 -18.12 -25.90 -9.08
CA THR A 136 -16.72 -25.94 -8.70
C THR A 136 -15.88 -25.24 -9.77
N ARG A 137 -15.53 -23.96 -9.52
CA ARG A 137 -14.62 -23.18 -10.37
C ARG A 137 -13.44 -22.74 -9.52
N THR A 138 -12.33 -23.45 -9.66
CA THR A 138 -11.11 -23.24 -8.84
C THR A 138 -9.91 -22.76 -9.65
N GLN A 139 -10.06 -22.65 -10.98
CA GLN A 139 -8.97 -22.19 -11.83
C GLN A 139 -9.03 -20.67 -12.02
N ILE A 140 -7.87 -20.05 -11.92
CA ILE A 140 -7.67 -18.63 -12.19
C ILE A 140 -6.84 -18.50 -13.47
N VAL A 141 -7.25 -17.62 -14.37
CA VAL A 141 -6.47 -17.24 -15.54
C VAL A 141 -5.87 -15.88 -15.30
N ALA A 142 -4.55 -15.77 -15.43
CA ALA A 142 -3.79 -14.53 -15.27
C ALA A 142 -2.84 -14.36 -16.46
N PHE A 143 -2.42 -13.11 -16.72
CA PHE A 143 -1.37 -12.83 -17.71
C PHE A 143 -0.01 -13.14 -17.11
N ASP A 144 0.88 -13.75 -17.92
CA ASP A 144 2.26 -13.98 -17.52
C ASP A 144 2.97 -12.63 -17.22
N GLY A 145 3.68 -12.56 -16.10
CA GLY A 145 4.36 -11.35 -15.65
C GLY A 145 3.45 -10.21 -15.18
N ALA A 146 2.14 -10.42 -15.09
CA ALA A 146 1.25 -9.41 -14.51
C ALA A 146 1.36 -9.38 -12.99
N TYR A 147 1.34 -8.17 -12.40
CA TYR A 147 1.34 -7.97 -10.96
C TYR A 147 -0.10 -7.84 -10.44
N HIS A 148 -0.46 -8.63 -9.47
CA HIS A 148 -1.78 -8.58 -8.82
C HIS A 148 -1.70 -8.46 -7.30
N GLY A 149 -0.52 -8.36 -6.72
CA GLY A 149 -0.28 -8.29 -5.29
C GLY A 149 0.72 -9.32 -4.80
N ASP A 150 1.15 -9.20 -3.55
CA ASP A 150 2.19 -10.04 -2.94
C ASP A 150 1.64 -10.94 -1.83
N THR A 151 0.32 -11.01 -1.64
CA THR A 151 -0.31 -11.78 -0.56
C THR A 151 -0.81 -13.15 -1.00
N LEU A 152 -0.97 -13.36 -2.30
CA LEU A 152 -1.40 -14.61 -2.92
C LEU A 152 -0.48 -14.88 -4.11
N GLU A 153 0.40 -15.85 -3.98
CA GLU A 153 1.24 -16.39 -5.06
C GLU A 153 0.57 -17.60 -5.73
#